data_64529712484451a9b2e125abf8fc26e2
#
_entry.id   64529712484451a9b2e125abf8fc26e2
#
_cell.length_a   1.000
_cell.length_b   1.000
_cell.length_c   1.000
_cell.angle_alpha   90.00
_cell.angle_beta   90.00
_cell.angle_gamma   90.00
#
_symmetry.space_group_name_H-M   'P 1'
#
loop_
_entity.id
_entity.type
_entity.pdbx_description
1 polymer ?
#
loop_
_entity_poly.entity_id
_entity_poly.type
_entity_poly.pdbx_seq_one_letter_code
_entity_poly.pdbx_strand_id
1 'polypeptide(L)'
;MPVTDGLRTLLLAALVALPVTLPTSAIARDVAGGPRAVEPNTLVPAGDARYAPAAHPDRIVASPAADPSRGFQVSWRTAAGVDAPLLELAVAGDTPDLGEARRLRAATRAFDIEQRLSHQHQVEVTGLEPDTLYAYRVQGAGGWWSPWRQLRTAAAPGSALEFLYFGDTQNKNASHSTRVVLEALRHAPEARLALFTGDQVSGGDGEDDNEWGEWFDAVAPLASTMLLAPVTGNHEYFEEFEDTPQERRVLGHHWPHVYDLPDNGAPDAAATTYWFDMNDARFVVLDGTSALDLGTAEAQAAWLDGVLRDSTQAWSIVAIHQPMFSPRQDRDNALLREHILPVLEAHRVDLVLQGHDHVYGRRGGPVEGQGTPQYLVSVVGAKQYRLSPEARETMAPVAEDTQLFQVVRIDGDTLRYEARTATGRLYDAFSLLGDRESGRSLVEHPEDRIPQRDCERAATLKGRADRCWE
;
A
#
# COMPACT_ATOMS: atom_id res chain seq x y z
N MET A 1 40.50 50.40 -69.65
CA MET A 1 40.44 51.85 -69.33
C MET A 1 39.11 52.16 -68.68
N PRO A 2 39.02 52.92 -67.58
CA PRO A 2 39.94 53.04 -66.45
C PRO A 2 39.33 52.54 -65.10
N VAL A 3 40.19 52.37 -64.21
CA VAL A 3 40.21 52.28 -62.75
C VAL A 3 39.37 53.36 -62.06
N THR A 4 38.61 53.05 -61.03
CA THR A 4 38.34 53.95 -59.90
C THR A 4 38.35 53.15 -58.58
N ASP A 5 39.24 53.64 -57.73
CA ASP A 5 39.40 53.26 -56.31
C ASP A 5 38.13 53.60 -55.50
N GLY A 6 37.84 52.74 -54.59
CA GLY A 6 36.80 52.93 -53.58
C GLY A 6 37.27 52.49 -52.17
N LEU A 7 37.54 53.46 -51.34
CA LEU A 7 37.95 53.47 -49.97
C LEU A 7 37.17 52.42 -49.13
N ARG A 8 37.89 51.55 -48.40
CA ARG A 8 37.36 50.71 -47.32
C ARG A 8 37.45 51.50 -46.02
N THR A 9 36.31 51.85 -45.47
CA THR A 9 36.18 52.40 -44.13
C THR A 9 36.10 51.25 -43.15
N LEU A 10 37.07 51.11 -42.28
CA LEU A 10 37.03 50.20 -41.15
C LEU A 10 36.18 50.80 -40.04
N LEU A 11 35.06 50.17 -39.71
CA LEU A 11 34.30 50.38 -38.48
C LEU A 11 34.84 49.49 -37.38
N LEU A 12 35.51 50.10 -36.40
CA LEU A 12 35.85 49.45 -35.12
C LEU A 12 34.55 49.35 -34.28
N ALA A 13 34.04 48.16 -34.08
CA ALA A 13 33.01 47.91 -33.11
C ALA A 13 33.65 47.68 -31.74
N ALA A 14 33.44 48.61 -30.82
CA ALA A 14 33.81 48.43 -29.40
C ALA A 14 32.85 47.46 -28.72
N LEU A 15 33.34 46.29 -28.36
CA LEU A 15 32.60 45.38 -27.48
C LEU A 15 32.62 45.92 -26.04
N VAL A 16 31.48 46.44 -25.60
CA VAL A 16 31.24 46.72 -24.18
C VAL A 16 30.90 45.38 -23.48
N ALA A 17 31.84 44.84 -22.71
CA ALA A 17 31.59 43.68 -21.85
C ALA A 17 30.78 44.14 -20.65
N LEU A 18 29.48 43.79 -20.63
CA LEU A 18 28.65 43.88 -19.43
C LEU A 18 29.03 42.74 -18.49
N PRO A 19 29.23 43.00 -17.19
CA PRO A 19 29.47 41.93 -16.21
C PRO A 19 28.16 41.16 -16.04
N VAL A 20 28.18 39.87 -16.41
CA VAL A 20 27.13 38.91 -16.05
C VAL A 20 27.29 38.62 -14.57
N THR A 21 26.50 39.24 -13.73
CA THR A 21 26.32 38.85 -12.34
C THR A 21 25.44 37.61 -12.33
N LEU A 22 26.04 36.44 -12.14
CA LEU A 22 25.32 35.21 -11.79
C LEU A 22 24.60 35.44 -10.46
N PRO A 23 23.30 35.12 -10.35
CA PRO A 23 22.66 35.16 -9.05
C PRO A 23 23.32 34.11 -8.15
N THR A 24 23.97 34.56 -7.09
CA THR A 24 24.33 33.71 -5.98
C THR A 24 23.05 33.14 -5.43
N SER A 25 22.85 31.83 -5.62
CA SER A 25 21.79 31.09 -4.96
C SER A 25 21.97 31.29 -3.45
N ALA A 26 21.13 32.12 -2.87
CA ALA A 26 21.00 32.20 -1.43
C ALA A 26 20.51 30.82 -0.95
N ILE A 27 21.42 30.04 -0.39
CA ILE A 27 21.06 28.91 0.44
C ILE A 27 20.28 29.54 1.60
N ALA A 28 18.98 29.33 1.61
CA ALA A 28 18.13 29.74 2.72
C ALA A 28 18.72 29.09 3.98
N ARG A 29 19.33 29.92 4.84
CA ARG A 29 19.69 29.47 6.18
C ARG A 29 18.39 29.30 6.95
N ASP A 30 18.16 28.10 7.42
CA ASP A 30 17.11 27.83 8.39
C ASP A 30 17.22 28.85 9.54
N VAL A 31 16.19 29.69 9.65
CA VAL A 31 16.05 30.58 10.81
C VAL A 31 15.59 29.69 11.98
N ALA A 32 16.50 29.35 12.84
CA ALA A 32 16.18 28.63 14.06
C ALA A 32 15.15 29.42 14.89
N GLY A 33 14.01 28.78 15.23
CA GLY A 33 13.24 29.13 16.42
C GLY A 33 11.83 29.69 16.30
N GLY A 34 11.10 29.46 15.19
CA GLY A 34 9.65 29.64 15.19
C GLY A 34 8.93 28.28 15.35
N PRO A 35 7.68 28.25 15.88
CA PRO A 35 6.90 27.02 15.81
C PRO A 35 6.83 26.58 14.34
N ARG A 36 7.26 25.35 14.04
CA ARG A 36 7.11 24.77 12.71
C ARG A 36 5.63 24.87 12.34
N ALA A 37 5.32 25.54 11.26
CA ALA A 37 3.97 25.50 10.72
C ALA A 37 3.64 24.03 10.49
N VAL A 38 2.49 23.58 10.98
CA VAL A 38 2.00 22.22 10.74
C VAL A 38 1.81 22.13 9.21
N GLU A 39 2.62 21.30 8.56
CA GLU A 39 2.45 21.07 7.14
C GLU A 39 1.14 20.32 6.90
N PRO A 40 0.36 20.68 5.89
CA PRO A 40 -0.89 19.98 5.59
C PRO A 40 -0.64 18.51 5.24
N ASN A 41 -1.64 17.65 5.47
CA ASN A 41 -1.58 16.23 5.12
C ASN A 41 -1.46 15.98 3.63
N THR A 42 -2.02 16.89 2.81
CA THR A 42 -2.10 16.78 1.36
C THR A 42 -1.34 17.93 0.70
N LEU A 43 -0.82 17.69 -0.50
CA LEU A 43 -0.30 18.73 -1.39
C LEU A 43 -1.43 19.50 -2.08
N VAL A 44 -2.58 18.84 -2.29
CA VAL A 44 -3.76 19.44 -2.91
C VAL A 44 -4.76 19.76 -1.81
N PRO A 45 -5.06 21.03 -1.55
CA PRO A 45 -6.00 21.42 -0.51
C PRO A 45 -7.38 20.81 -0.70
N ALA A 46 -8.09 20.56 0.38
CA ALA A 46 -9.49 20.15 0.35
C ALA A 46 -10.32 21.15 -0.50
N GLY A 47 -11.23 20.62 -1.32
CA GLY A 47 -12.06 21.45 -2.21
C GLY A 47 -11.39 21.87 -3.53
N ASP A 48 -10.09 21.64 -3.73
CA ASP A 48 -9.44 21.89 -5.02
C ASP A 48 -10.00 20.96 -6.10
N ALA A 49 -10.10 21.48 -7.33
CA ALA A 49 -10.68 20.76 -8.46
C ALA A 49 -9.77 19.70 -9.09
N ARG A 50 -8.51 19.57 -8.66
CA ARG A 50 -7.55 18.62 -9.24
C ARG A 50 -8.07 17.20 -9.29
N TYR A 51 -8.73 16.76 -8.21
CA TYR A 51 -9.30 15.42 -8.09
C TYR A 51 -10.81 15.38 -8.30
N ALA A 52 -11.38 16.43 -8.86
CA ALA A 52 -12.80 16.40 -9.24
C ALA A 52 -13.06 15.29 -10.26
N PRO A 53 -14.23 14.59 -10.16
CA PRO A 53 -14.58 13.54 -11.11
C PRO A 53 -14.62 14.08 -12.55
N ALA A 54 -14.02 13.33 -13.49
CA ALA A 54 -13.90 13.70 -14.88
C ALA A 54 -14.57 12.70 -15.83
N ALA A 55 -14.69 13.07 -17.10
CA ALA A 55 -15.19 12.16 -18.13
C ALA A 55 -14.24 10.97 -18.38
N HIS A 56 -12.94 11.17 -18.22
CA HIS A 56 -11.97 10.10 -18.26
C HIS A 56 -12.05 9.25 -16.99
N PRO A 57 -11.95 7.92 -17.10
CA PRO A 57 -11.90 7.06 -15.92
C PRO A 57 -10.61 7.29 -15.12
N ASP A 58 -10.76 7.41 -13.82
CA ASP A 58 -9.66 7.52 -12.85
C ASP A 58 -9.81 6.51 -11.71
N ARG A 59 -8.90 6.52 -10.73
CA ARG A 59 -8.90 5.63 -9.56
C ARG A 59 -9.10 4.16 -9.92
N ILE A 60 -8.47 3.73 -11.03
CA ILE A 60 -8.61 2.35 -11.51
C ILE A 60 -7.77 1.44 -10.64
N VAL A 61 -8.41 0.47 -10.01
CA VAL A 61 -7.76 -0.52 -9.15
C VAL A 61 -8.26 -1.92 -9.48
N ALA A 62 -7.34 -2.89 -9.47
CA ALA A 62 -7.65 -4.31 -9.56
C ALA A 62 -7.45 -4.95 -8.18
N SER A 63 -8.49 -5.62 -7.67
CA SER A 63 -8.49 -6.33 -6.40
C SER A 63 -8.54 -7.84 -6.60
N PRO A 64 -8.08 -8.66 -5.63
CA PRO A 64 -8.19 -10.11 -5.73
C PRO A 64 -9.64 -10.58 -5.82
N ALA A 65 -9.94 -11.53 -6.69
CA ALA A 65 -11.10 -12.39 -6.54
C ALA A 65 -10.79 -13.49 -5.49
N ALA A 66 -11.77 -14.29 -5.10
CA ALA A 66 -11.54 -15.43 -4.22
C ALA A 66 -10.54 -16.45 -4.80
N ASP A 67 -10.50 -16.56 -6.13
CA ASP A 67 -9.50 -17.32 -6.90
C ASP A 67 -8.82 -16.39 -7.93
N PRO A 68 -7.71 -15.74 -7.57
CA PRO A 68 -6.99 -14.84 -8.48
C PRO A 68 -6.33 -15.53 -9.68
N SER A 69 -6.29 -16.86 -9.72
CA SER A 69 -5.83 -17.60 -10.89
C SER A 69 -6.86 -17.64 -12.02
N ARG A 70 -8.13 -17.40 -11.69
CA ARG A 70 -9.27 -17.48 -12.62
C ARG A 70 -10.02 -16.17 -12.79
N GLY A 71 -9.66 -15.14 -12.02
CA GLY A 71 -10.34 -13.84 -12.08
C GLY A 71 -9.72 -12.76 -11.22
N PHE A 72 -10.25 -11.57 -11.39
CA PHE A 72 -9.95 -10.40 -10.54
C PHE A 72 -11.11 -9.41 -10.62
N GLN A 73 -11.15 -8.48 -9.68
CA GLN A 73 -12.17 -7.43 -9.65
C GLN A 73 -11.54 -6.11 -10.07
N VAL A 74 -12.31 -5.26 -10.77
CA VAL A 74 -11.83 -3.94 -11.20
C VAL A 74 -12.84 -2.87 -10.81
N SER A 75 -12.36 -1.86 -10.10
CA SER A 75 -13.12 -0.66 -9.76
C SER A 75 -12.53 0.57 -10.43
N TRP A 76 -13.37 1.54 -10.78
CA TRP A 76 -12.93 2.85 -11.27
C TRP A 76 -13.99 3.92 -11.07
N ARG A 77 -13.57 5.18 -11.18
CA ARG A 77 -14.45 6.34 -11.05
C ARG A 77 -14.58 7.11 -12.36
N THR A 78 -15.75 7.74 -12.58
CA THR A 78 -16.00 8.76 -13.61
C THR A 78 -16.84 9.89 -13.05
N ALA A 79 -16.98 10.98 -13.80
CA ALA A 79 -18.05 11.95 -13.55
C ALA A 79 -19.42 11.28 -13.66
N ALA A 80 -20.43 11.90 -13.05
CA ALA A 80 -21.82 11.45 -13.14
C ALA A 80 -22.31 11.41 -14.60
N GLY A 81 -23.30 10.55 -14.87
CA GLY A 81 -23.91 10.39 -16.20
C GLY A 81 -23.28 9.27 -17.05
N VAL A 82 -22.39 8.49 -16.49
CA VAL A 82 -21.86 7.27 -17.12
C VAL A 82 -22.50 6.07 -16.45
N ASP A 83 -23.40 5.41 -17.16
CA ASP A 83 -24.14 4.26 -16.64
C ASP A 83 -23.68 2.97 -17.33
N ALA A 84 -23.32 1.98 -16.51
CA ALA A 84 -22.92 0.65 -16.95
C ALA A 84 -21.87 0.66 -18.08
N PRO A 85 -20.74 1.33 -17.88
CA PRO A 85 -19.64 1.36 -18.84
C PRO A 85 -19.03 -0.02 -19.02
N LEU A 86 -18.15 -0.16 -20.03
CA LEU A 86 -17.53 -1.42 -20.38
C LEU A 86 -16.10 -1.50 -19.84
N LEU A 87 -15.70 -2.70 -19.48
CA LEU A 87 -14.31 -3.12 -19.43
C LEU A 87 -14.02 -3.96 -20.69
N GLU A 88 -12.95 -3.66 -21.38
CA GLU A 88 -12.40 -4.52 -22.44
C GLU A 88 -11.20 -5.30 -21.90
N LEU A 89 -11.15 -6.59 -22.24
CA LEU A 89 -10.13 -7.55 -21.81
C LEU A 89 -9.67 -8.41 -22.99
N ALA A 90 -8.37 -8.56 -23.18
CA ALA A 90 -7.78 -9.47 -24.12
C ALA A 90 -6.56 -10.16 -23.51
N VAL A 91 -6.14 -11.31 -24.01
CA VAL A 91 -4.82 -11.86 -23.72
C VAL A 91 -3.77 -10.91 -24.29
N ALA A 92 -2.81 -10.50 -23.47
CA ALA A 92 -1.74 -9.60 -23.91
C ALA A 92 -0.80 -10.32 -24.87
N GLY A 93 -0.48 -9.67 -25.99
CA GLY A 93 0.48 -10.13 -26.98
C GLY A 93 1.54 -9.07 -27.25
N ASP A 94 2.58 -9.46 -28.00
CA ASP A 94 3.71 -8.58 -28.32
C ASP A 94 3.41 -7.57 -29.44
N THR A 95 2.25 -7.69 -30.07
CA THR A 95 1.82 -6.81 -31.16
C THR A 95 0.88 -5.71 -30.65
N PRO A 96 0.82 -4.55 -31.31
CA PRO A 96 -0.12 -3.48 -30.95
C PRO A 96 -1.59 -3.86 -31.17
N ASP A 97 -1.87 -4.89 -31.97
CA ASP A 97 -3.21 -5.44 -32.16
C ASP A 97 -3.45 -6.54 -31.12
N LEU A 98 -4.37 -6.28 -30.19
CA LEU A 98 -4.77 -7.22 -29.15
C LEU A 98 -5.88 -8.19 -29.60
N GLY A 99 -6.28 -8.16 -30.88
CA GLY A 99 -7.34 -9.00 -31.42
C GLY A 99 -8.74 -8.65 -30.86
N GLU A 100 -9.62 -9.65 -30.80
CA GLU A 100 -10.96 -9.46 -30.27
C GLU A 100 -10.93 -9.39 -28.74
N ALA A 101 -11.24 -8.19 -28.19
CA ALA A 101 -11.36 -8.02 -26.76
C ALA A 101 -12.75 -8.46 -26.27
N ARG A 102 -12.78 -9.25 -25.22
CA ARG A 102 -13.99 -9.56 -24.44
C ARG A 102 -14.49 -8.29 -23.78
N ARG A 103 -15.80 -8.04 -23.84
CA ARG A 103 -16.45 -6.87 -23.23
C ARG A 103 -17.28 -7.28 -22.03
N LEU A 104 -17.05 -6.65 -20.91
CA LEU A 104 -17.77 -6.86 -19.65
C LEU A 104 -18.45 -5.56 -19.26
N ARG A 105 -19.71 -5.64 -18.82
CA ARG A 105 -20.46 -4.47 -18.35
C ARG A 105 -20.29 -4.33 -16.85
N ALA A 106 -19.93 -3.12 -16.41
CA ALA A 106 -19.80 -2.82 -14.99
C ALA A 106 -21.13 -2.50 -14.33
N ALA A 107 -21.24 -2.82 -13.06
CA ALA A 107 -22.21 -2.22 -12.17
C ALA A 107 -21.81 -0.78 -11.87
N THR A 108 -22.80 0.11 -11.72
CA THR A 108 -22.57 1.54 -11.46
C THR A 108 -23.33 1.97 -10.22
N ARG A 109 -22.67 2.70 -9.34
CA ARG A 109 -23.27 3.33 -8.16
C ARG A 109 -22.95 4.82 -8.16
N ALA A 110 -23.93 5.66 -7.83
CA ALA A 110 -23.70 7.07 -7.61
C ALA A 110 -23.00 7.27 -6.26
N PHE A 111 -22.01 8.15 -6.23
CA PHE A 111 -21.30 8.52 -5.03
C PHE A 111 -21.16 10.04 -4.96
N ASP A 112 -21.74 10.65 -3.96
CA ASP A 112 -21.67 12.08 -3.71
C ASP A 112 -20.90 12.31 -2.41
N ILE A 113 -19.72 12.86 -2.53
CA ILE A 113 -18.87 13.23 -1.41
C ILE A 113 -18.42 14.67 -1.59
N GLU A 114 -18.45 15.48 -0.54
CA GLU A 114 -18.10 16.91 -0.59
C GLU A 114 -18.85 17.68 -1.70
N GLN A 115 -20.12 17.35 -1.98
CA GLN A 115 -20.95 17.92 -3.07
C GLN A 115 -20.36 17.66 -4.47
N ARG A 116 -19.60 16.59 -4.64
CA ARG A 116 -18.99 16.14 -5.90
C ARG A 116 -19.59 14.80 -6.31
N LEU A 117 -20.67 14.86 -7.08
CA LEU A 117 -21.30 13.64 -7.59
C LEU A 117 -20.39 12.96 -8.62
N SER A 118 -20.09 11.71 -8.36
CA SER A 118 -19.36 10.82 -9.26
C SER A 118 -20.14 9.52 -9.48
N HIS A 119 -19.72 8.75 -10.48
CA HIS A 119 -20.15 7.37 -10.67
C HIS A 119 -18.96 6.44 -10.39
N GLN A 120 -19.20 5.46 -9.52
CA GLN A 120 -18.26 4.40 -9.20
C GLN A 120 -18.70 3.13 -9.92
N HIS A 121 -17.76 2.47 -10.57
CA HIS A 121 -17.99 1.32 -11.41
C HIS A 121 -17.23 0.13 -10.90
N GLN A 122 -17.85 -1.04 -10.90
CA GLN A 122 -17.25 -2.29 -10.43
C GLN A 122 -17.60 -3.42 -11.40
N VAL A 123 -16.62 -4.29 -11.68
CA VAL A 123 -16.83 -5.47 -12.53
C VAL A 123 -15.95 -6.62 -12.07
N GLU A 124 -16.57 -7.77 -11.87
CA GLU A 124 -15.87 -9.02 -11.68
C GLU A 124 -15.46 -9.61 -13.03
N VAL A 125 -14.18 -9.87 -13.19
CA VAL A 125 -13.61 -10.54 -14.37
C VAL A 125 -13.35 -11.99 -14.01
N THR A 126 -14.05 -12.91 -14.65
CA THR A 126 -13.99 -14.37 -14.39
C THR A 126 -13.68 -15.18 -15.61
N GLY A 127 -13.37 -16.46 -15.41
CA GLY A 127 -13.14 -17.41 -16.50
C GLY A 127 -11.82 -17.18 -17.22
N LEU A 128 -10.81 -16.75 -16.49
CA LEU A 128 -9.45 -16.53 -16.98
C LEU A 128 -8.60 -17.79 -16.87
N GLU A 129 -7.48 -17.81 -17.60
CA GLU A 129 -6.47 -18.86 -17.47
C GLU A 129 -5.41 -18.45 -16.44
N PRO A 130 -4.89 -19.40 -15.63
CA PRO A 130 -3.81 -19.14 -14.68
C PRO A 130 -2.53 -18.66 -15.37
N ASP A 131 -1.70 -17.93 -14.64
CA ASP A 131 -0.39 -17.40 -15.08
C ASP A 131 -0.42 -16.72 -16.46
N THR A 132 -1.54 -16.10 -16.81
CA THR A 132 -1.76 -15.49 -18.11
C THR A 132 -1.77 -13.98 -17.99
N LEU A 133 -0.99 -13.30 -18.84
CA LEU A 133 -0.96 -11.85 -18.91
C LEU A 133 -2.15 -11.35 -19.72
N TYR A 134 -3.01 -10.56 -19.12
CA TYR A 134 -4.15 -9.92 -19.76
C TYR A 134 -3.92 -8.42 -19.92
N ALA A 135 -4.34 -7.88 -21.06
CA ALA A 135 -4.50 -6.45 -21.26
C ALA A 135 -5.96 -6.06 -21.01
N TYR A 136 -6.19 -5.00 -20.25
CA TYR A 136 -7.52 -4.49 -20.00
C TYR A 136 -7.56 -2.96 -20.04
N ARG A 137 -8.74 -2.41 -20.31
CA ARG A 137 -9.04 -0.98 -20.19
C ARG A 137 -10.49 -0.78 -19.80
N VAL A 138 -10.79 0.37 -19.22
CA VAL A 138 -12.11 0.71 -18.72
C VAL A 138 -12.64 1.95 -19.43
N GLN A 139 -13.96 1.99 -19.62
CA GLN A 139 -14.66 3.03 -20.35
C GLN A 139 -15.07 4.17 -19.41
N GLY A 140 -14.90 5.40 -19.89
CA GLY A 140 -15.44 6.63 -19.33
C GLY A 140 -16.60 7.20 -20.13
N ALA A 141 -16.92 8.47 -19.93
CA ALA A 141 -17.96 9.18 -20.66
C ALA A 141 -17.58 9.43 -22.12
N GLY A 142 -18.58 9.63 -23.00
CA GLY A 142 -18.38 10.12 -24.37
C GLY A 142 -17.49 9.23 -25.25
N GLY A 143 -17.33 7.96 -24.93
CA GLY A 143 -16.49 7.02 -25.67
C GLY A 143 -15.01 7.06 -25.29
N TRP A 144 -14.65 7.78 -24.23
CA TRP A 144 -13.30 7.76 -23.67
C TRP A 144 -12.97 6.41 -23.06
N TRP A 145 -11.69 6.02 -23.20
CA TRP A 145 -11.13 4.82 -22.59
C TRP A 145 -9.89 5.18 -21.78
N SER A 146 -9.65 4.42 -20.71
CA SER A 146 -8.33 4.46 -20.08
C SER A 146 -7.26 3.95 -21.05
N PRO A 147 -5.98 4.24 -20.81
CA PRO A 147 -4.91 3.48 -21.42
C PRO A 147 -5.07 1.98 -21.15
N TRP A 148 -4.56 1.12 -22.06
CA TRP A 148 -4.42 -0.29 -21.80
C TRP A 148 -3.48 -0.52 -20.61
N ARG A 149 -3.90 -1.39 -19.71
CA ARG A 149 -3.15 -1.86 -18.54
C ARG A 149 -2.91 -3.34 -18.70
N GLN A 150 -1.89 -3.87 -18.04
CA GLN A 150 -1.62 -5.30 -18.07
C GLN A 150 -1.61 -5.84 -16.64
N LEU A 151 -2.24 -7.00 -16.46
CA LEU A 151 -2.27 -7.71 -15.20
C LEU A 151 -2.15 -9.20 -15.48
N ARG A 152 -1.30 -9.88 -14.71
CA ARG A 152 -1.15 -11.33 -14.82
C ARG A 152 -1.96 -12.01 -13.72
N THR A 153 -2.76 -13.00 -14.09
CA THR A 153 -3.46 -13.88 -13.16
C THR A 153 -2.47 -14.66 -12.30
N ALA A 154 -2.89 -15.05 -11.09
CA ALA A 154 -2.10 -15.92 -10.23
C ALA A 154 -1.77 -17.24 -10.96
N ALA A 155 -0.62 -17.81 -10.63
CA ALA A 155 -0.22 -19.11 -11.16
C ALA A 155 -0.90 -20.24 -10.38
N ALA A 156 -0.80 -21.45 -10.91
CA ALA A 156 -1.21 -22.65 -10.21
C ALA A 156 -0.31 -22.89 -8.96
N PRO A 157 -0.80 -23.64 -7.96
CA PRO A 157 0.02 -24.06 -6.83
C PRO A 157 1.33 -24.74 -7.30
N GLY A 158 2.40 -24.55 -6.52
CA GLY A 158 3.76 -25.00 -6.87
C GLY A 158 4.59 -23.96 -7.63
N SER A 159 4.03 -22.79 -7.93
CA SER A 159 4.76 -21.71 -8.62
C SER A 159 5.21 -20.65 -7.61
N ALA A 160 6.38 -20.06 -7.85
CA ALA A 160 6.89 -18.98 -7.01
C ALA A 160 5.94 -17.78 -6.99
N LEU A 161 5.85 -17.11 -5.84
CA LEU A 161 5.08 -15.89 -5.62
C LEU A 161 5.99 -14.80 -5.07
N GLU A 162 5.93 -13.61 -5.65
CA GLU A 162 6.50 -12.40 -5.08
C GLU A 162 5.38 -11.40 -4.83
N PHE A 163 5.36 -10.82 -3.63
CA PHE A 163 4.41 -9.77 -3.28
C PHE A 163 5.05 -8.65 -2.44
N LEU A 164 4.41 -7.49 -2.48
CA LEU A 164 4.78 -6.32 -1.69
C LEU A 164 3.86 -6.16 -0.50
N TYR A 165 4.42 -5.72 0.62
CA TYR A 165 3.67 -5.30 1.79
C TYR A 165 4.02 -3.87 2.16
N PHE A 166 2.99 -3.07 2.43
CA PHE A 166 3.07 -1.68 2.82
C PHE A 166 2.29 -1.46 4.11
N GLY A 167 2.92 -0.86 5.11
CA GLY A 167 2.22 -0.32 6.28
C GLY A 167 1.50 0.99 5.93
N ASP A 168 1.12 1.72 6.96
CA ASP A 168 0.42 3.00 6.87
C ASP A 168 1.05 3.93 5.84
N THR A 169 0.27 4.33 4.85
CA THR A 169 0.70 5.28 3.81
C THR A 169 0.24 6.71 4.10
N GLN A 170 -0.69 6.87 5.04
CA GLN A 170 -1.31 8.14 5.40
C GLN A 170 -0.30 9.27 5.67
N ASN A 171 -0.77 10.49 5.56
CA ASN A 171 -0.07 11.75 5.64
C ASN A 171 0.95 11.95 4.50
N LYS A 172 0.64 12.88 3.63
CA LYS A 172 1.51 13.31 2.52
C LYS A 172 1.78 12.20 1.49
N ASN A 173 0.73 11.47 1.12
CA ASN A 173 0.80 10.38 0.15
C ASN A 173 1.55 10.76 -1.13
N ALA A 174 1.13 11.83 -1.80
CA ALA A 174 1.71 12.26 -3.06
C ALA A 174 3.19 12.64 -2.94
N SER A 175 3.64 13.15 -1.79
CA SER A 175 5.01 13.64 -1.62
C SER A 175 5.97 12.63 -0.99
N HIS A 176 5.48 11.76 -0.09
CA HIS A 176 6.35 10.87 0.70
C HIS A 176 6.13 9.39 0.38
N SER A 177 4.88 8.94 0.28
CA SER A 177 4.60 7.52 0.01
C SER A 177 4.91 7.13 -1.43
N THR A 178 4.69 8.03 -2.41
CA THR A 178 5.02 7.80 -3.83
C THR A 178 6.46 7.34 -4.05
N ARG A 179 7.44 7.95 -3.38
CA ARG A 179 8.85 7.56 -3.57
C ARG A 179 9.15 6.17 -3.06
N VAL A 180 8.46 5.75 -1.99
CA VAL A 180 8.60 4.40 -1.41
C VAL A 180 7.99 3.35 -2.34
N VAL A 181 6.80 3.63 -2.85
CA VAL A 181 6.11 2.79 -3.84
C VAL A 181 6.95 2.59 -5.10
N LEU A 182 7.51 3.66 -5.65
CA LEU A 182 8.39 3.57 -6.83
C LEU A 182 9.66 2.77 -6.55
N GLU A 183 10.25 2.92 -5.36
CA GLU A 183 11.43 2.13 -4.99
C GLU A 183 11.08 0.66 -4.78
N ALA A 184 9.91 0.35 -4.22
CA ALA A 184 9.41 -1.01 -4.07
C ALA A 184 9.27 -1.73 -5.43
N LEU A 185 8.67 -1.07 -6.42
CA LEU A 185 8.56 -1.61 -7.79
C LEU A 185 9.92 -1.88 -8.45
N ARG A 186 10.93 -1.05 -8.16
CA ARG A 186 12.29 -1.27 -8.69
C ARG A 186 12.97 -2.49 -8.09
N HIS A 187 12.64 -2.83 -6.84
CA HIS A 187 13.20 -3.98 -6.14
C HIS A 187 12.43 -5.27 -6.39
N ALA A 188 11.12 -5.18 -6.68
CA ALA A 188 10.24 -6.31 -6.88
C ALA A 188 9.42 -6.16 -8.18
N PRO A 189 10.06 -6.16 -9.35
CA PRO A 189 9.37 -5.99 -10.63
C PRO A 189 8.47 -7.18 -10.99
N GLU A 190 8.70 -8.33 -10.36
CA GLU A 190 7.92 -9.56 -10.56
C GLU A 190 6.76 -9.71 -9.57
N ALA A 191 6.58 -8.73 -8.67
CA ALA A 191 5.48 -8.77 -7.72
C ALA A 191 4.12 -8.82 -8.42
N ARG A 192 3.22 -9.64 -7.89
CA ARG A 192 1.86 -9.86 -8.43
C ARG A 192 0.77 -9.30 -7.53
N LEU A 193 1.12 -8.96 -6.30
CA LEU A 193 0.21 -8.48 -5.27
C LEU A 193 0.88 -7.36 -4.47
N ALA A 194 0.14 -6.30 -4.19
CA ALA A 194 0.50 -5.29 -3.21
C ALA A 194 -0.53 -5.29 -2.09
N LEU A 195 -0.10 -5.59 -0.87
CA LEU A 195 -0.92 -5.63 0.32
C LEU A 195 -0.67 -4.35 1.14
N PHE A 196 -1.74 -3.63 1.49
CA PHE A 196 -1.71 -2.41 2.28
C PHE A 196 -2.42 -2.65 3.61
N THR A 197 -1.72 -2.47 4.72
CA THR A 197 -2.25 -2.82 6.04
C THR A 197 -3.02 -1.69 6.72
N GLY A 198 -3.78 -0.92 5.96
CA GLY A 198 -4.69 0.10 6.48
C GLY A 198 -4.07 1.49 6.55
N ASP A 199 -4.90 2.44 6.96
CA ASP A 199 -4.58 3.86 7.03
C ASP A 199 -3.95 4.36 5.72
N GLN A 200 -4.67 4.12 4.60
CA GLN A 200 -4.28 4.65 3.29
C GLN A 200 -4.41 6.17 3.24
N VAL A 201 -5.38 6.69 3.97
CA VAL A 201 -5.69 8.12 4.11
C VAL A 201 -5.77 8.49 5.60
N SER A 202 -5.83 9.77 5.93
CA SER A 202 -5.93 10.25 7.30
C SER A 202 -6.86 11.46 7.48
N GLY A 203 -7.26 12.11 6.39
CA GLY A 203 -8.10 13.28 6.41
C GLY A 203 -9.55 12.93 6.67
N GLY A 204 -10.19 13.61 7.65
CA GLY A 204 -11.58 13.40 7.97
C GLY A 204 -11.96 11.95 8.16
N ASP A 205 -11.07 11.16 8.72
CA ASP A 205 -11.23 9.71 8.91
C ASP A 205 -11.66 8.98 7.60
N GLY A 206 -11.00 9.32 6.49
CA GLY A 206 -11.27 8.75 5.18
C GLY A 206 -12.35 9.45 4.37
N GLU A 207 -12.89 10.57 4.84
CA GLU A 207 -13.92 11.35 4.12
C GLU A 207 -13.34 12.39 3.14
N ASP A 208 -12.05 12.76 3.25
CA ASP A 208 -11.41 13.71 2.33
C ASP A 208 -11.13 13.09 0.96
N ASP A 209 -11.93 13.46 -0.04
CA ASP A 209 -11.78 12.95 -1.41
C ASP A 209 -10.47 13.30 -2.07
N ASN A 210 -9.85 14.45 -1.73
CA ASN A 210 -8.56 14.83 -2.27
C ASN A 210 -7.42 13.96 -1.71
N GLU A 211 -7.51 13.52 -0.46
CA GLU A 211 -6.52 12.62 0.12
C GLU A 211 -6.57 11.24 -0.56
N TRP A 212 -7.76 10.73 -0.84
CA TRP A 212 -7.94 9.56 -1.69
C TRP A 212 -7.35 9.77 -3.09
N GLY A 213 -7.54 10.96 -3.68
CA GLY A 213 -6.92 11.34 -4.96
C GLY A 213 -5.39 11.25 -4.91
N GLU A 214 -4.77 11.76 -3.86
CA GLU A 214 -3.32 11.69 -3.67
C GLU A 214 -2.83 10.25 -3.42
N TRP A 215 -3.60 9.45 -2.68
CA TRP A 215 -3.28 8.05 -2.49
C TRP A 215 -3.27 7.29 -3.82
N PHE A 216 -4.31 7.49 -4.64
CA PHE A 216 -4.37 6.87 -5.98
C PHE A 216 -3.23 7.32 -6.88
N ASP A 217 -2.83 8.58 -6.85
CA ASP A 217 -1.65 9.07 -7.59
C ASP A 217 -0.38 8.35 -7.11
N ALA A 218 -0.22 8.16 -5.80
CA ALA A 218 0.94 7.49 -5.21
C ALA A 218 1.05 6.01 -5.60
N VAL A 219 -0.10 5.31 -5.65
CA VAL A 219 -0.13 3.86 -5.95
C VAL A 219 -0.41 3.53 -7.41
N ALA A 220 -0.67 4.54 -8.28
CA ALA A 220 -1.00 4.32 -9.69
C ALA A 220 -0.05 3.37 -10.44
N PRO A 221 1.27 3.38 -10.20
CA PRO A 221 2.18 2.42 -10.81
C PRO A 221 1.88 0.97 -10.42
N LEU A 222 1.52 0.71 -9.15
CA LEU A 222 1.13 -0.62 -8.66
C LEU A 222 -0.26 -1.01 -9.20
N ALA A 223 -1.24 -0.13 -8.99
CA ALA A 223 -2.65 -0.36 -9.33
C ALA A 223 -2.87 -0.70 -10.80
N SER A 224 -1.91 -0.38 -11.67
CA SER A 224 -1.97 -0.68 -13.10
C SER A 224 -1.35 -2.01 -13.51
N THR A 225 -0.63 -2.69 -12.61
CA THR A 225 0.19 -3.85 -12.98
C THR A 225 0.00 -5.08 -12.10
N MET A 226 -0.59 -4.94 -10.92
CA MET A 226 -0.78 -6.02 -9.96
C MET A 226 -2.08 -5.86 -9.18
N LEU A 227 -2.46 -6.91 -8.45
CA LEU A 227 -3.62 -6.87 -7.55
C LEU A 227 -3.30 -6.04 -6.30
N LEU A 228 -4.26 -5.25 -5.83
CA LEU A 228 -4.20 -4.57 -4.55
C LEU A 228 -5.11 -5.26 -3.54
N ALA A 229 -4.54 -5.69 -2.41
CA ALA A 229 -5.26 -6.24 -1.28
C ALA A 229 -5.24 -5.24 -0.12
N PRO A 230 -6.31 -4.44 0.06
CA PRO A 230 -6.39 -3.45 1.12
C PRO A 230 -6.88 -4.05 2.43
N VAL A 231 -6.35 -3.55 3.55
CA VAL A 231 -6.88 -3.76 4.91
C VAL A 231 -7.48 -2.45 5.38
N THR A 232 -8.58 -2.48 6.13
CA THR A 232 -9.10 -1.29 6.79
C THR A 232 -8.25 -0.94 8.01
N GLY A 233 -7.82 0.34 8.10
CA GLY A 233 -7.29 0.92 9.32
C GLY A 233 -8.34 1.72 10.08
N ASN A 234 -7.95 2.39 11.16
CA ASN A 234 -8.89 3.23 11.89
C ASN A 234 -9.22 4.53 11.14
N HIS A 235 -8.40 4.95 10.18
CA HIS A 235 -8.65 6.12 9.34
C HIS A 235 -9.49 5.81 8.09
N GLU A 236 -9.83 4.56 7.80
CA GLU A 236 -10.91 4.19 6.89
C GLU A 236 -12.28 4.19 7.57
N TYR A 237 -12.33 4.50 8.87
CA TYR A 237 -13.54 4.73 9.66
C TYR A 237 -13.60 6.18 10.12
N PHE A 238 -14.79 6.70 10.37
CA PHE A 238 -15.01 8.02 10.96
C PHE A 238 -16.00 7.95 12.13
N GLU A 239 -16.03 8.99 12.94
CA GLU A 239 -16.87 9.07 14.12
C GLU A 239 -18.10 9.96 13.83
N GLU A 240 -19.26 9.32 13.64
CA GLU A 240 -20.51 10.07 13.60
C GLU A 240 -20.89 10.55 14.99
N PHE A 241 -21.37 11.77 15.09
CA PHE A 241 -21.80 12.42 16.32
C PHE A 241 -20.67 12.55 17.38
N GLU A 242 -19.46 12.79 16.91
CA GLU A 242 -18.27 12.98 17.73
C GLU A 242 -18.57 13.91 18.96
N ASP A 243 -17.97 13.59 20.09
CA ASP A 243 -18.16 14.29 21.38
C ASP A 243 -19.59 14.29 21.93
N THR A 244 -20.47 13.42 21.46
CA THR A 244 -21.84 13.25 21.97
C THR A 244 -22.08 11.85 22.54
N PRO A 245 -23.16 11.64 23.36
CA PRO A 245 -23.54 10.30 23.80
C PRO A 245 -23.99 9.34 22.69
N GLN A 246 -24.15 9.83 21.47
CA GLN A 246 -24.54 9.05 20.28
C GLN A 246 -23.35 8.75 19.37
N GLU A 247 -22.15 9.12 19.77
CA GLU A 247 -20.92 8.84 19.02
C GLU A 247 -20.84 7.36 18.64
N ARG A 248 -20.54 7.13 17.40
CA ARG A 248 -20.33 5.78 16.86
C ARG A 248 -19.33 5.82 15.73
N ARG A 249 -18.52 4.79 15.65
CA ARG A 249 -17.58 4.57 14.54
C ARG A 249 -18.30 3.95 13.35
N VAL A 250 -18.09 4.50 12.16
CA VAL A 250 -18.73 4.09 10.90
C VAL A 250 -17.65 3.92 9.83
N LEU A 251 -17.76 2.88 9.01
CA LEU A 251 -16.88 2.68 7.87
C LEU A 251 -17.02 3.84 6.88
N GLY A 252 -15.90 4.41 6.48
CA GLY A 252 -15.83 5.54 5.56
C GLY A 252 -16.53 5.27 4.23
N HIS A 253 -17.21 6.25 3.72
CA HIS A 253 -18.08 6.13 2.54
C HIS A 253 -17.29 5.75 1.27
N HIS A 254 -15.99 6.08 1.19
CA HIS A 254 -15.15 5.72 0.06
C HIS A 254 -14.93 4.20 -0.06
N TRP A 255 -14.79 3.49 1.05
CA TRP A 255 -14.35 2.09 1.06
C TRP A 255 -15.14 1.18 0.11
N PRO A 256 -16.50 1.07 0.21
CA PRO A 256 -17.28 0.19 -0.64
C PRO A 256 -17.39 0.66 -2.10
N HIS A 257 -16.94 1.88 -2.39
CA HIS A 257 -16.90 2.44 -3.74
C HIS A 257 -15.54 2.29 -4.40
N VAL A 258 -14.48 2.29 -3.60
CA VAL A 258 -13.08 2.16 -4.08
C VAL A 258 -12.74 0.70 -4.35
N TYR A 259 -13.15 -0.19 -3.46
CA TYR A 259 -12.78 -1.60 -3.52
C TYR A 259 -13.97 -2.51 -3.79
N ASP A 260 -13.74 -3.48 -4.66
CA ASP A 260 -14.59 -4.65 -4.85
C ASP A 260 -13.77 -5.86 -4.37
N LEU A 261 -14.21 -6.51 -3.30
CA LEU A 261 -13.45 -7.53 -2.57
C LEU A 261 -14.22 -8.85 -2.54
N PRO A 262 -13.57 -10.00 -2.27
CA PRO A 262 -14.26 -11.28 -2.15
C PRO A 262 -15.38 -11.26 -1.09
N ASP A 263 -16.57 -11.72 -1.46
CA ASP A 263 -17.74 -11.83 -0.55
C ASP A 263 -17.67 -13.13 0.27
N ASN A 264 -16.63 -13.26 1.08
CA ASN A 264 -16.38 -14.45 1.91
C ASN A 264 -15.90 -14.10 3.32
N GLY A 265 -16.14 -12.87 3.76
CA GLY A 265 -15.70 -12.32 5.03
C GLY A 265 -16.46 -12.85 6.25
N ALA A 266 -16.03 -12.41 7.43
CA ALA A 266 -16.69 -12.71 8.70
C ALA A 266 -18.11 -12.10 8.72
N PRO A 267 -19.14 -12.79 9.25
CA PRO A 267 -20.53 -12.36 9.16
C PRO A 267 -20.78 -10.92 9.64
N ASP A 268 -20.14 -10.50 10.73
CA ASP A 268 -20.35 -9.17 11.32
C ASP A 268 -19.36 -8.10 10.81
N ALA A 269 -18.43 -8.48 9.90
CA ALA A 269 -17.44 -7.62 9.30
C ALA A 269 -17.20 -7.96 7.81
N ALA A 270 -18.21 -8.43 7.09
CA ALA A 270 -18.10 -8.97 5.74
C ALA A 270 -17.61 -7.95 4.70
N ALA A 271 -17.85 -6.65 4.93
CA ALA A 271 -17.40 -5.61 4.01
C ALA A 271 -15.89 -5.30 4.08
N THR A 272 -15.22 -5.74 5.14
CA THR A 272 -13.85 -5.35 5.48
C THR A 272 -12.93 -6.52 5.76
N THR A 273 -13.50 -7.72 5.88
CA THR A 273 -12.75 -8.97 6.04
C THR A 273 -12.94 -9.85 4.81
N TYR A 274 -11.91 -10.55 4.40
CA TYR A 274 -11.96 -11.46 3.26
C TYR A 274 -10.73 -12.37 3.22
N TRP A 275 -10.77 -13.39 2.38
CA TRP A 275 -9.61 -14.22 2.09
C TRP A 275 -9.57 -14.60 0.61
N PHE A 276 -8.37 -14.95 0.15
CA PHE A 276 -8.13 -15.49 -1.18
C PHE A 276 -6.89 -16.39 -1.18
N ASP A 277 -6.83 -17.30 -2.15
CA ASP A 277 -5.67 -18.15 -2.35
C ASP A 277 -4.89 -17.69 -3.59
N MET A 278 -3.60 -17.47 -3.41
CA MET A 278 -2.71 -17.07 -4.50
C MET A 278 -1.47 -17.97 -4.51
N ASN A 279 -1.27 -18.70 -5.59
CA ASN A 279 -0.25 -19.74 -5.72
C ASN A 279 -0.36 -20.74 -4.56
N ASP A 280 0.64 -20.84 -3.68
CA ASP A 280 0.66 -21.74 -2.51
C ASP A 280 0.31 -21.04 -1.19
N ALA A 281 -0.16 -19.79 -1.23
CA ALA A 281 -0.41 -19.01 -0.04
C ALA A 281 -1.89 -18.65 0.13
N ARG A 282 -2.42 -18.82 1.34
CA ARG A 282 -3.69 -18.23 1.77
C ARG A 282 -3.44 -16.89 2.43
N PHE A 283 -4.07 -15.86 1.88
CA PHE A 283 -4.13 -14.53 2.45
C PHE A 283 -5.47 -14.34 3.15
N VAL A 284 -5.44 -13.89 4.41
CA VAL A 284 -6.64 -13.58 5.19
C VAL A 284 -6.53 -12.16 5.70
N VAL A 285 -7.54 -11.36 5.44
CA VAL A 285 -7.63 -9.96 5.88
C VAL A 285 -8.64 -9.84 7.01
N LEU A 286 -8.20 -9.27 8.12
CA LEU A 286 -9.01 -8.97 9.30
C LEU A 286 -9.21 -7.46 9.45
N ASP A 287 -10.29 -7.09 10.09
CA ASP A 287 -10.60 -5.71 10.45
C ASP A 287 -10.38 -5.48 11.95
N GLY A 288 -9.19 -4.97 12.27
CA GLY A 288 -8.81 -4.70 13.66
C GLY A 288 -9.60 -3.55 14.29
N THR A 289 -10.03 -2.56 13.50
CA THR A 289 -10.85 -1.45 14.00
C THR A 289 -12.22 -1.93 14.43
N SER A 290 -12.89 -2.71 13.59
CA SER A 290 -14.19 -3.27 13.95
C SER A 290 -14.08 -4.29 15.12
N ALA A 291 -12.98 -5.04 15.19
CA ALA A 291 -12.71 -5.94 16.29
C ALA A 291 -12.58 -5.23 17.65
N LEU A 292 -11.88 -4.09 17.66
CA LEU A 292 -11.63 -3.31 18.89
C LEU A 292 -12.82 -2.43 19.27
N ASP A 293 -13.45 -1.75 18.30
CA ASP A 293 -14.39 -0.66 18.55
C ASP A 293 -15.86 -1.06 18.32
N LEU A 294 -16.11 -2.09 17.49
CA LEU A 294 -17.48 -2.51 17.11
C LEU A 294 -17.86 -3.90 17.63
N GLY A 295 -16.99 -4.54 18.45
CA GLY A 295 -17.29 -5.79 19.12
C GLY A 295 -17.28 -7.04 18.23
N THR A 296 -16.58 -7.00 17.07
CA THR A 296 -16.56 -8.13 16.14
C THR A 296 -15.40 -9.11 16.37
N ALA A 297 -14.58 -8.91 17.41
CA ALA A 297 -13.37 -9.70 17.65
C ALA A 297 -13.63 -11.21 17.74
N GLU A 298 -14.64 -11.64 18.49
CA GLU A 298 -15.00 -13.06 18.67
C GLU A 298 -15.50 -13.66 17.34
N ALA A 299 -16.36 -12.94 16.61
CA ALA A 299 -16.88 -13.40 15.32
C ALA A 299 -15.77 -13.55 14.27
N GLN A 300 -14.86 -12.57 14.20
CA GLN A 300 -13.70 -12.64 13.32
C GLN A 300 -12.75 -13.78 13.71
N ALA A 301 -12.53 -14.04 15.00
CA ALA A 301 -11.70 -15.15 15.48
C ALA A 301 -12.30 -16.51 15.08
N ALA A 302 -13.60 -16.71 15.27
CA ALA A 302 -14.29 -17.93 14.89
C ALA A 302 -14.26 -18.17 13.36
N TRP A 303 -14.44 -17.10 12.58
CA TRP A 303 -14.33 -17.16 11.12
C TRP A 303 -12.90 -17.47 10.67
N LEU A 304 -11.89 -16.80 11.25
CA LEU A 304 -10.48 -17.03 10.96
C LEU A 304 -10.07 -18.49 11.23
N ASP A 305 -10.51 -19.06 12.37
CA ASP A 305 -10.26 -20.48 12.70
C ASP A 305 -10.81 -21.40 11.61
N GLY A 306 -12.04 -21.16 11.13
CA GLY A 306 -12.63 -21.91 10.03
C GLY A 306 -11.82 -21.77 8.73
N VAL A 307 -11.48 -20.54 8.33
CA VAL A 307 -10.74 -20.25 7.11
C VAL A 307 -9.36 -20.91 7.12
N LEU A 308 -8.64 -20.86 8.25
CA LEU A 308 -7.30 -21.46 8.36
C LEU A 308 -7.35 -22.98 8.45
N ARG A 309 -8.34 -23.54 9.15
CA ARG A 309 -8.54 -25.00 9.25
C ARG A 309 -8.83 -25.64 7.90
N ASP A 310 -9.66 -24.97 7.09
CA ASP A 310 -10.08 -25.47 5.78
C ASP A 310 -9.06 -25.17 4.67
N SER A 311 -7.92 -24.54 5.00
CA SER A 311 -6.86 -24.22 4.07
C SER A 311 -6.02 -25.44 3.70
N THR A 312 -5.85 -25.65 2.41
CA THR A 312 -4.90 -26.61 1.83
C THR A 312 -3.60 -25.97 1.38
N GLN A 313 -3.47 -24.67 1.55
CA GLN A 313 -2.30 -23.91 1.10
C GLN A 313 -1.08 -24.20 2.00
N ALA A 314 0.10 -24.23 1.40
CA ALA A 314 1.34 -24.46 2.13
C ALA A 314 1.70 -23.30 3.08
N TRP A 315 1.31 -22.08 2.72
CA TRP A 315 1.61 -20.86 3.45
C TRP A 315 0.34 -20.13 3.89
N SER A 316 0.42 -19.46 5.04
CA SER A 316 -0.67 -18.66 5.62
C SER A 316 -0.17 -17.27 6.00
N ILE A 317 -0.83 -16.25 5.47
CA ILE A 317 -0.50 -14.85 5.67
C ILE A 317 -1.75 -14.13 6.14
N VAL A 318 -1.71 -13.56 7.34
CA VAL A 318 -2.81 -12.80 7.91
C VAL A 318 -2.42 -11.33 7.94
N ALA A 319 -3.29 -10.47 7.47
CA ALA A 319 -3.12 -9.03 7.49
C ALA A 319 -4.20 -8.38 8.37
N ILE A 320 -3.79 -7.50 9.25
CA ILE A 320 -4.65 -6.73 10.15
C ILE A 320 -3.98 -5.40 10.45
N HIS A 321 -4.74 -4.31 10.56
CA HIS A 321 -4.13 -3.01 10.78
C HIS A 321 -3.51 -2.86 12.17
N GLN A 322 -4.30 -3.02 13.24
CA GLN A 322 -3.80 -2.84 14.60
C GLN A 322 -2.93 -4.02 15.03
N PRO A 323 -1.76 -3.76 15.64
CA PRO A 323 -0.80 -4.82 15.98
C PRO A 323 -1.22 -5.66 17.19
N MET A 324 -0.93 -6.97 17.13
CA MET A 324 -1.06 -7.87 18.29
C MET A 324 -0.17 -7.44 19.44
N PHE A 325 1.03 -6.98 19.12
CA PHE A 325 2.01 -6.45 20.05
C PHE A 325 2.43 -5.06 19.55
N SER A 326 2.03 -4.02 20.28
CA SER A 326 2.30 -2.66 19.86
C SER A 326 3.76 -2.28 20.12
N PRO A 327 4.51 -1.85 19.09
CA PRO A 327 5.81 -1.26 19.32
C PRO A 327 5.74 0.18 19.87
N ARG A 328 4.59 0.84 19.79
CA ARG A 328 4.38 2.20 20.29
C ARG A 328 4.05 2.20 21.77
N GLN A 329 4.51 3.24 22.47
CA GLN A 329 4.18 3.47 23.88
C GLN A 329 2.68 3.78 24.09
N ASP A 330 2.15 3.35 25.24
CA ASP A 330 0.79 3.64 25.71
C ASP A 330 -0.34 3.13 24.79
N ARG A 331 -0.08 2.02 24.07
CA ARG A 331 -1.08 1.35 23.24
C ARG A 331 -1.20 -0.11 23.64
N ASP A 332 -2.43 -0.54 23.86
CA ASP A 332 -2.74 -1.92 24.22
C ASP A 332 -3.96 -2.43 23.45
N ASN A 333 -3.76 -3.43 22.61
CA ASN A 333 -4.78 -4.08 21.82
C ASN A 333 -5.21 -5.42 22.48
N ALA A 334 -5.64 -5.36 23.75
CA ALA A 334 -5.93 -6.52 24.57
C ALA A 334 -6.97 -7.46 23.93
N LEU A 335 -8.04 -6.94 23.33
CA LEU A 335 -9.09 -7.74 22.68
C LEU A 335 -8.55 -8.56 21.50
N LEU A 336 -7.60 -8.03 20.73
CA LEU A 336 -6.97 -8.80 19.65
C LEU A 336 -6.15 -9.96 20.21
N ARG A 337 -5.43 -9.73 21.31
CA ARG A 337 -4.69 -10.81 21.99
C ARG A 337 -5.59 -11.82 22.70
N GLU A 338 -6.75 -11.40 23.15
CA GLU A 338 -7.72 -12.29 23.79
C GLU A 338 -8.39 -13.23 22.77
N HIS A 339 -8.81 -12.71 21.62
CA HIS A 339 -9.62 -13.44 20.66
C HIS A 339 -8.85 -13.94 19.43
N ILE A 340 -8.04 -13.09 18.80
CA ILE A 340 -7.38 -13.38 17.50
C ILE A 340 -6.04 -14.12 17.70
N LEU A 341 -5.21 -13.67 18.64
CA LEU A 341 -3.87 -14.23 18.86
C LEU A 341 -3.87 -15.74 19.08
N PRO A 342 -4.77 -16.33 19.91
CA PRO A 342 -4.80 -17.79 20.11
C PRO A 342 -5.06 -18.57 18.81
N VAL A 343 -5.84 -18.02 17.89
CA VAL A 343 -6.12 -18.65 16.59
C VAL A 343 -4.87 -18.60 15.71
N LEU A 344 -4.20 -17.45 15.63
CA LEU A 344 -2.96 -17.31 14.87
C LEU A 344 -1.88 -18.30 15.32
N GLU A 345 -1.72 -18.45 16.64
CA GLU A 345 -0.73 -19.36 17.24
C GLU A 345 -1.12 -20.84 17.06
N ALA A 346 -2.40 -21.20 17.27
CA ALA A 346 -2.89 -22.56 17.09
C ALA A 346 -2.70 -23.07 15.65
N HIS A 347 -2.94 -22.22 14.66
CA HIS A 347 -2.76 -22.54 13.26
C HIS A 347 -1.32 -22.31 12.75
N ARG A 348 -0.41 -21.80 13.59
CA ARG A 348 0.98 -21.51 13.23
C ARG A 348 1.07 -20.65 11.98
N VAL A 349 0.30 -19.56 11.94
CA VAL A 349 0.30 -18.61 10.82
C VAL A 349 1.73 -18.17 10.53
N ASP A 350 2.14 -18.17 9.27
CA ASP A 350 3.53 -17.89 8.91
C ASP A 350 3.90 -16.43 9.12
N LEU A 351 3.10 -15.50 8.56
CA LEU A 351 3.28 -14.05 8.72
C LEU A 351 1.99 -13.38 9.20
N VAL A 352 2.12 -12.44 10.14
CA VAL A 352 1.08 -11.50 10.55
C VAL A 352 1.55 -10.09 10.21
N LEU A 353 0.97 -9.49 9.17
CA LEU A 353 1.36 -8.21 8.60
C LEU A 353 0.47 -7.10 9.17
N GLN A 354 1.08 -6.06 9.74
CA GLN A 354 0.41 -5.07 10.57
C GLN A 354 0.91 -3.64 10.31
N GLY A 355 0.11 -2.63 10.70
CA GLY A 355 0.42 -1.21 10.57
C GLY A 355 0.22 -0.44 11.87
N HIS A 356 -0.45 0.74 11.79
CA HIS A 356 -1.00 1.54 12.89
C HIS A 356 0.02 2.29 13.75
N ASP A 357 1.15 1.70 14.05
CA ASP A 357 2.07 2.26 15.04
C ASP A 357 3.18 3.13 14.46
N HIS A 358 3.20 3.31 13.15
CA HIS A 358 4.13 4.19 12.43
C HIS A 358 5.60 4.05 12.83
N VAL A 359 5.99 2.83 13.17
CA VAL A 359 7.36 2.39 13.42
C VAL A 359 7.53 1.01 12.81
N TYR A 360 8.75 0.53 12.70
CA TYR A 360 9.01 -0.85 12.35
C TYR A 360 9.32 -1.66 13.60
N GLY A 361 8.70 -2.83 13.70
CA GLY A 361 9.00 -3.81 14.74
C GLY A 361 8.70 -5.23 14.26
N ARG A 362 9.62 -6.16 14.55
CA ARG A 362 9.41 -7.58 14.31
C ARG A 362 9.50 -8.37 15.61
N ARG A 363 8.55 -9.26 15.82
CA ARG A 363 8.51 -10.18 16.95
C ARG A 363 8.14 -11.58 16.47
N GLY A 364 8.89 -12.60 16.93
CA GLY A 364 8.52 -14.00 16.75
C GLY A 364 7.42 -14.44 17.71
N GLY A 365 6.80 -15.56 17.42
CA GLY A 365 5.81 -16.20 18.30
C GLY A 365 6.40 -16.66 19.65
N PRO A 366 5.54 -17.18 20.55
CA PRO A 366 5.89 -17.41 21.95
C PRO A 366 6.86 -18.58 22.17
N VAL A 367 7.07 -19.43 21.17
CA VAL A 367 7.94 -20.61 21.29
C VAL A 367 9.30 -20.31 20.69
N GLU A 368 10.31 -20.23 21.55
CA GLU A 368 11.70 -20.04 21.12
C GLU A 368 12.15 -21.17 20.19
N GLY A 369 12.73 -20.81 19.04
CA GLY A 369 13.17 -21.76 18.02
C GLY A 369 12.11 -22.19 17.01
N GLN A 370 10.82 -21.89 17.22
CA GLN A 370 9.80 -22.00 16.18
C GLN A 370 9.77 -20.73 15.32
N GLY A 371 9.82 -20.89 14.00
CA GLY A 371 9.87 -19.77 13.07
C GLY A 371 8.56 -18.98 12.94
N THR A 372 7.45 -19.47 13.47
CA THR A 372 6.11 -18.92 13.25
C THR A 372 5.28 -18.83 14.52
N PRO A 373 4.33 -17.89 14.59
CA PRO A 373 4.11 -16.75 13.70
C PRO A 373 5.23 -15.69 13.76
N GLN A 374 5.45 -14.96 12.66
CA GLN A 374 6.23 -13.74 12.67
C GLN A 374 5.28 -12.53 12.60
N TYR A 375 5.28 -11.70 13.64
CA TYR A 375 4.48 -10.47 13.74
C TYR A 375 5.32 -9.29 13.26
N LEU A 376 4.80 -8.56 12.27
CA LEU A 376 5.52 -7.50 11.58
C LEU A 376 4.68 -6.23 11.60
N VAL A 377 5.21 -5.14 12.10
CA VAL A 377 4.61 -3.80 12.03
C VAL A 377 5.48 -2.94 11.15
N SER A 378 4.87 -2.21 10.21
CA SER A 378 5.61 -1.35 9.28
C SER A 378 4.90 -0.03 9.01
N VAL A 379 5.62 0.92 8.39
CA VAL A 379 5.13 2.23 8.01
C VAL A 379 5.78 2.72 6.73
N VAL A 380 4.98 3.24 5.82
CA VAL A 380 5.40 3.85 4.55
C VAL A 380 5.30 5.37 4.60
N GLY A 381 4.30 5.90 5.29
CA GLY A 381 3.96 7.31 5.35
C GLY A 381 4.97 8.20 6.06
N ALA A 382 4.71 9.49 6.01
CA ALA A 382 5.56 10.50 6.64
C ALA A 382 5.37 10.64 8.15
N LYS A 383 4.24 10.17 8.68
CA LYS A 383 3.93 10.20 10.11
C LYS A 383 4.72 9.09 10.80
N GLN A 384 5.47 9.44 11.83
CA GLN A 384 6.33 8.52 12.55
C GLN A 384 6.12 8.65 14.06
N TYR A 385 6.23 7.52 14.78
CA TYR A 385 6.13 7.47 16.24
C TYR A 385 7.43 6.99 16.86
N ARG A 386 7.49 7.10 18.21
CA ARG A 386 8.61 6.58 19.01
C ARG A 386 8.30 5.18 19.50
N LEU A 387 9.34 4.37 19.57
CA LEU A 387 9.28 3.04 20.17
C LEU A 387 9.07 3.12 21.68
N SER A 388 8.30 2.17 22.19
CA SER A 388 8.21 1.94 23.63
C SER A 388 9.50 1.32 24.18
N PRO A 389 9.82 1.48 25.47
CA PRO A 389 10.91 0.76 26.12
C PRO A 389 10.75 -0.77 25.98
N GLU A 390 9.52 -1.29 26.14
CA GLU A 390 9.20 -2.71 26.00
C GLU A 390 9.50 -3.23 24.59
N ALA A 391 9.15 -2.49 23.54
CA ALA A 391 9.42 -2.88 22.16
C ALA A 391 10.92 -3.04 21.89
N ARG A 392 11.76 -2.16 22.49
CA ARG A 392 13.22 -2.27 22.38
C ARG A 392 13.80 -3.51 23.02
N GLU A 393 13.10 -4.09 23.99
CA GLU A 393 13.52 -5.30 24.71
C GLU A 393 12.98 -6.58 24.05
N THR A 394 11.77 -6.52 23.49
CA THR A 394 11.02 -7.70 23.05
C THR A 394 10.92 -7.86 21.53
N MET A 395 11.30 -6.86 20.77
CA MET A 395 11.28 -6.85 19.30
C MET A 395 12.68 -6.65 18.72
N ALA A 396 13.00 -7.38 17.66
CA ALA A 396 14.26 -7.23 16.92
C ALA A 396 14.12 -7.72 15.47
N PRO A 397 14.48 -6.88 14.47
CA PRO A 397 14.90 -5.49 14.63
C PRO A 397 13.72 -4.54 14.84
N VAL A 398 14.04 -3.32 15.27
CA VAL A 398 13.11 -2.19 15.36
C VAL A 398 13.63 -0.99 14.58
N ALA A 399 12.75 -0.08 14.11
CA ALA A 399 13.16 1.20 13.51
C ALA A 399 12.21 2.33 13.90
N GLU A 400 12.81 3.48 14.23
CA GLU A 400 12.15 4.78 14.34
C GLU A 400 12.52 5.67 13.15
N ASP A 401 11.68 6.67 12.86
CA ASP A 401 11.94 7.70 11.84
C ASP A 401 12.43 7.11 10.50
N THR A 402 11.75 6.05 10.04
CA THR A 402 12.22 5.27 8.89
C THR A 402 11.05 4.77 8.05
N GLN A 403 10.95 5.25 6.82
CA GLN A 403 10.01 4.73 5.83
C GLN A 403 10.54 3.41 5.26
N LEU A 404 9.70 2.38 5.27
CA LEU A 404 10.04 1.02 4.82
C LEU A 404 8.97 0.48 3.87
N PHE A 405 9.39 -0.42 2.98
CA PHE A 405 8.53 -1.33 2.24
C PHE A 405 9.08 -2.75 2.36
N GLN A 406 8.23 -3.72 2.15
CA GLN A 406 8.61 -5.11 2.28
C GLN A 406 8.41 -5.89 0.99
N VAL A 407 9.34 -6.79 0.72
CA VAL A 407 9.28 -7.75 -0.38
C VAL A 407 9.27 -9.15 0.21
N VAL A 408 8.25 -9.91 -0.14
CA VAL A 408 8.12 -11.31 0.29
C VAL A 408 8.12 -12.20 -0.93
N ARG A 409 8.98 -13.23 -0.90
CA ARG A 409 9.07 -14.26 -1.95
C ARG A 409 8.81 -15.62 -1.35
N ILE A 410 7.94 -16.37 -1.98
CA ILE A 410 7.62 -17.76 -1.64
C ILE A 410 8.04 -18.62 -2.83
N ASP A 411 8.84 -19.64 -2.57
CA ASP A 411 9.25 -20.64 -3.56
C ASP A 411 9.35 -22.00 -2.90
N GLY A 412 8.41 -22.87 -3.17
CA GLY A 412 8.26 -24.17 -2.49
C GLY A 412 8.21 -24.03 -0.97
N ASP A 413 9.14 -24.70 -0.29
CA ASP A 413 9.23 -24.72 1.19
C ASP A 413 10.03 -23.56 1.78
N THR A 414 10.24 -22.50 1.02
CA THR A 414 11.00 -21.31 1.44
C THR A 414 10.18 -20.04 1.28
N LEU A 415 10.02 -19.31 2.38
CA LEU A 415 9.55 -17.92 2.34
C LEU A 415 10.73 -17.01 2.71
N ARG A 416 11.04 -16.06 1.86
CA ARG A 416 12.02 -15.00 2.07
C ARG A 416 11.32 -13.67 2.30
N TYR A 417 11.59 -13.03 3.43
CA TYR A 417 11.13 -11.69 3.78
C TYR A 417 12.29 -10.70 3.77
N GLU A 418 12.06 -9.51 3.22
CA GLU A 418 12.99 -8.39 3.24
C GLU A 418 12.24 -7.09 3.53
N ALA A 419 12.67 -6.34 4.55
CA ALA A 419 12.28 -4.95 4.75
C ALA A 419 13.37 -4.03 4.19
N ARG A 420 12.99 -3.07 3.37
CA ARG A 420 13.90 -2.13 2.72
C ARG A 420 13.48 -0.70 2.98
N THR A 421 14.45 0.19 3.16
CA THR A 421 14.20 1.62 3.34
C THR A 421 13.69 2.27 2.05
N ALA A 422 13.12 3.47 2.16
CA ALA A 422 12.73 4.30 1.02
C ALA A 422 13.86 4.60 -0.01
N THR A 423 15.09 4.20 0.29
CA THR A 423 16.26 4.27 -0.61
C THR A 423 16.77 2.89 -1.03
N GLY A 424 15.96 1.85 -0.84
CA GLY A 424 16.24 0.48 -1.27
C GLY A 424 17.27 -0.29 -0.41
N ARG A 425 17.80 0.30 0.65
CA ARG A 425 18.79 -0.39 1.52
C ARG A 425 18.10 -1.47 2.35
N LEU A 426 18.75 -2.64 2.47
CA LEU A 426 18.25 -3.73 3.27
C LEU A 426 18.29 -3.36 4.76
N TYR A 427 17.13 -3.44 5.41
CA TYR A 427 16.96 -3.14 6.84
C TYR A 427 16.80 -4.40 7.68
N ASP A 428 15.90 -5.29 7.26
CA ASP A 428 15.66 -6.58 7.89
C ASP A 428 15.51 -7.66 6.82
N ALA A 429 15.92 -8.88 7.12
CA ALA A 429 15.69 -10.02 6.26
C ALA A 429 15.78 -11.33 7.02
N PHE A 430 14.84 -12.23 6.73
CA PHE A 430 14.85 -13.60 7.24
C PHE A 430 14.23 -14.55 6.21
N SER A 431 14.44 -15.85 6.43
CA SER A 431 13.70 -16.89 5.74
C SER A 431 12.98 -17.78 6.74
N LEU A 432 11.79 -18.23 6.36
CA LEU A 432 11.11 -19.36 6.97
C LEU A 432 11.33 -20.56 6.07
N LEU A 433 11.81 -21.67 6.64
CA LEU A 433 12.12 -22.91 5.91
C LEU A 433 11.34 -24.08 6.49
N GLY A 434 10.92 -25.00 5.64
CA GLY A 434 10.21 -26.20 6.03
C GLY A 434 8.72 -26.18 5.67
N ASP A 435 7.98 -27.14 6.16
CA ASP A 435 6.57 -27.27 5.90
C ASP A 435 5.71 -27.04 7.17
N ARG A 436 4.40 -26.96 6.97
CA ARG A 436 3.44 -26.67 8.06
C ARG A 436 3.35 -27.81 9.08
N GLU A 437 3.57 -29.06 8.68
CA GLU A 437 3.44 -30.23 9.56
C GLU A 437 4.65 -30.36 10.47
N SER A 438 5.86 -30.30 9.92
CA SER A 438 7.12 -30.36 10.66
C SER A 438 7.46 -29.05 11.39
N GLY A 439 6.81 -27.96 11.03
CA GLY A 439 7.05 -26.61 11.54
C GLY A 439 8.10 -25.86 10.72
N ARG A 440 8.08 -24.54 10.86
CA ARG A 440 9.03 -23.63 10.17
C ARG A 440 10.24 -23.38 11.04
N SER A 441 11.41 -23.35 10.43
CA SER A 441 12.63 -22.83 11.04
C SER A 441 12.91 -21.43 10.54
N LEU A 442 13.29 -20.52 11.46
CA LEU A 442 13.68 -19.16 11.16
C LEU A 442 15.17 -19.10 10.88
N VAL A 443 15.55 -18.53 9.73
CA VAL A 443 16.94 -18.24 9.37
C VAL A 443 17.10 -16.74 9.20
N GLU A 444 17.90 -16.13 10.06
CA GLU A 444 18.24 -14.71 9.98
C GLU A 444 19.27 -14.44 8.89
N HIS A 445 19.15 -13.29 8.20
CA HIS A 445 20.12 -12.85 7.20
C HIS A 445 20.66 -11.47 7.59
N PRO A 446 21.65 -11.41 8.48
CA PRO A 446 22.22 -10.14 8.95
C PRO A 446 23.14 -9.47 7.92
N GLU A 447 23.55 -10.20 6.87
CA GLU A 447 24.46 -9.70 5.86
C GLU A 447 23.81 -8.54 5.09
N ASP A 448 24.58 -7.51 4.82
CA ASP A 448 24.17 -6.31 4.08
C ASP A 448 23.06 -5.46 4.72
N ARG A 449 22.57 -5.82 5.91
CA ARG A 449 21.66 -4.97 6.68
C ARG A 449 22.35 -3.69 7.11
N ILE A 450 21.62 -2.58 7.02
CA ILE A 450 22.06 -1.35 7.69
C ILE A 450 21.87 -1.48 9.20
N PRO A 451 22.61 -0.71 10.03
CA PRO A 451 22.41 -0.69 11.47
C PRO A 451 20.96 -0.36 11.85
N GLN A 452 20.49 -0.97 12.93
CA GLN A 452 19.18 -0.69 13.49
C GLN A 452 19.05 0.80 13.82
N ARG A 453 17.93 1.40 13.45
CA ARG A 453 17.62 2.80 13.70
C ARG A 453 16.77 2.93 14.97
N ASP A 454 17.46 2.83 16.11
CA ASP A 454 16.91 3.15 17.42
C ASP A 454 17.42 4.54 17.80
N CYS A 455 16.54 5.53 17.83
CA CYS A 455 16.90 6.93 17.98
C CYS A 455 17.41 7.31 19.38
N GLU A 456 17.31 6.43 20.34
CA GLU A 456 17.96 6.62 21.65
C GLU A 456 19.46 6.30 21.62
N ARG A 457 19.89 5.54 20.62
CA ARG A 457 21.31 5.16 20.45
C ARG A 457 21.90 5.94 19.30
N ALA A 458 22.94 6.70 19.58
CA ALA A 458 23.69 7.39 18.54
C ALA A 458 24.22 6.38 17.53
N ALA A 459 23.73 6.45 16.29
CA ALA A 459 24.19 5.63 15.19
C ALA A 459 24.97 6.45 14.19
N THR A 460 25.91 5.82 13.50
CA THR A 460 26.56 6.38 12.33
C THR A 460 26.19 5.59 11.10
N LEU A 461 25.85 6.28 10.02
CA LEU A 461 25.56 5.69 8.73
C LEU A 461 26.59 6.17 7.71
N LYS A 462 27.39 5.24 7.15
CA LYS A 462 28.49 5.59 6.22
C LYS A 462 29.41 6.68 6.75
N GLY A 463 29.75 6.63 8.04
CA GLY A 463 30.63 7.60 8.70
C GLY A 463 30.02 8.97 9.01
N ARG A 464 28.69 9.12 8.84
CA ARG A 464 27.93 10.32 9.24
C ARG A 464 26.98 9.99 10.38
N ALA A 465 26.76 10.96 11.28
CA ALA A 465 25.76 10.80 12.31
C ALA A 465 24.37 10.54 11.67
N ASP A 466 23.66 9.54 12.19
CA ASP A 466 22.27 9.31 11.81
C ASP A 466 21.37 10.30 12.59
N ARG A 467 20.67 11.14 11.87
CA ARG A 467 19.88 12.23 12.42
C ARG A 467 18.42 11.80 12.60
N CYS A 468 18.18 10.94 13.60
CA CYS A 468 16.81 10.65 14.01
C CYS A 468 16.17 11.88 14.65
N TRP A 469 14.93 12.19 14.27
CA TRP A 469 14.12 13.25 14.87
C TRP A 469 14.66 14.69 14.74
N GLU A 470 15.61 14.97 13.84
CA GLU A 470 16.11 16.33 13.54
C GLU A 470 15.43 17.00 12.34
#